data_793e3a308cde80571b7225046e6f4c27
#
_entry.id   793e3a308cde80571b7225046e6f4c27
#
_cell.length_a   1.000
_cell.length_b   1.000
_cell.length_c   1.000
_cell.angle_alpha   90.00
_cell.angle_beta   90.00
_cell.angle_gamma   90.00
#
_symmetry.space_group_name_H-M   'P 1'
#
loop_
_entity.id
_entity.type
_entity.pdbx_description
1 polymer ?
#
loop_
_entity_poly.entity_id
_entity_poly.type
_entity_poly.pdbx_seq_one_letter_code
_entity_poly.pdbx_strand_id
1 'polypeptide(L)'
;MAKLDLNSLNDEHVKLLINELKYPETHIDVNELKTIVASRINERQEIISFKLGIKYLLTIKRGNIEKDRFAISIIFKDTYHTLVRIDINGGTHDNPDGTIAPKSHIHIYNDKYDKKDRFAYEINLKDFPDIYNLYNVYMSFLEYNNIKDLE
;
A
#
# COMPACT_ATOMS: atom_id res chain seq x y z
N MET A 1 11.36 9.18 -23.11
CA MET A 1 11.35 9.38 -21.65
C MET A 1 12.35 8.42 -20.99
N ALA A 2 13.17 8.92 -20.10
CA ALA A 2 14.12 8.07 -19.39
C ALA A 2 13.38 7.07 -18.51
N LYS A 3 13.87 5.84 -18.48
CA LYS A 3 13.29 4.79 -17.66
C LYS A 3 13.59 5.09 -16.18
N LEU A 4 12.59 4.95 -15.33
CA LEU A 4 12.76 5.14 -13.89
C LEU A 4 13.56 3.98 -13.28
N ASP A 5 14.49 4.32 -12.38
CA ASP A 5 15.21 3.33 -11.59
C ASP A 5 14.44 3.07 -10.30
N LEU A 6 13.80 1.90 -10.21
CA LEU A 6 12.96 1.55 -9.05
C LEU A 6 13.77 1.31 -7.77
N ASN A 7 15.09 1.18 -7.88
CA ASN A 7 15.98 1.08 -6.73
C ASN A 7 16.43 2.43 -6.20
N SER A 8 16.14 3.52 -6.92
CA SER A 8 16.57 4.87 -6.52
C SER A 8 15.61 5.91 -7.07
N LEU A 9 14.43 6.01 -6.45
CA LEU A 9 13.39 6.96 -6.83
C LEU A 9 13.47 8.19 -5.93
N ASN A 10 13.49 9.39 -6.52
CA ASN A 10 13.36 10.61 -5.74
C ASN A 10 11.91 10.86 -5.34
N ASP A 11 11.66 11.86 -4.49
CA ASP A 11 10.32 12.15 -3.96
C ASP A 11 9.32 12.49 -5.06
N GLU A 12 9.75 13.18 -6.11
CA GLU A 12 8.88 13.52 -7.24
C GLU A 12 8.47 12.27 -8.02
N HIS A 13 9.41 11.35 -8.23
CA HIS A 13 9.12 10.07 -8.89
C HIS A 13 8.17 9.23 -8.05
N VAL A 14 8.34 9.22 -6.73
CA VAL A 14 7.44 8.49 -5.84
C VAL A 14 6.02 9.03 -5.96
N LYS A 15 5.83 10.35 -5.91
CA LYS A 15 4.53 10.99 -6.09
C LYS A 15 3.92 10.68 -7.45
N LEU A 16 4.72 10.73 -8.50
CA LEU A 16 4.27 10.40 -9.85
C LEU A 16 3.74 8.97 -9.91
N LEU A 17 4.48 8.01 -9.34
CA LEU A 17 4.08 6.61 -9.38
C LEU A 17 2.84 6.32 -8.53
N ILE A 18 2.69 7.00 -7.39
CA ILE A 18 1.48 6.87 -6.59
C ILE A 18 0.26 7.38 -7.38
N ASN A 19 0.40 8.50 -8.07
CA ASN A 19 -0.69 9.14 -8.82
C ASN A 19 -0.94 8.52 -10.18
N GLU A 20 0.02 7.76 -10.73
CA GLU A 20 -0.11 7.14 -12.03
C GLU A 20 -1.25 6.13 -12.04
N LEU A 21 -2.06 6.17 -13.10
CA LEU A 21 -3.21 5.28 -13.26
C LEU A 21 -2.76 3.82 -13.40
N LYS A 22 -3.39 2.96 -12.62
CA LYS A 22 -3.08 1.54 -12.53
C LYS A 22 -4.35 0.72 -12.64
N TYR A 23 -4.21 -0.48 -13.16
CA TYR A 23 -5.31 -1.42 -13.30
C TYR A 23 -4.91 -2.78 -12.75
N PRO A 24 -5.84 -3.50 -12.10
CA PRO A 24 -5.59 -4.91 -11.76
C PRO A 24 -5.59 -5.75 -13.05
N GLU A 25 -4.74 -6.75 -13.11
CA GLU A 25 -4.73 -7.69 -14.24
C GLU A 25 -5.97 -8.56 -14.27
N THR A 26 -6.56 -8.82 -13.09
CA THR A 26 -7.83 -9.50 -12.94
C THR A 26 -8.77 -8.65 -12.10
N HIS A 27 -10.08 -8.80 -12.31
CA HIS A 27 -11.07 -8.07 -11.52
C HIS A 27 -10.89 -8.29 -10.03
N ILE A 28 -10.95 -7.18 -9.26
CA ILE A 28 -10.87 -7.22 -7.79
C ILE A 28 -12.26 -7.51 -7.23
N ASP A 29 -12.41 -8.61 -6.50
CA ASP A 29 -13.67 -8.95 -5.84
C ASP A 29 -13.73 -8.32 -4.45
N VAL A 30 -14.16 -7.06 -4.40
CA VAL A 30 -14.30 -6.32 -3.13
C VAL A 30 -15.46 -6.85 -2.29
N ASN A 31 -16.44 -7.52 -2.89
CA ASN A 31 -17.55 -8.11 -2.14
C ASN A 31 -17.09 -9.31 -1.33
N GLU A 32 -16.16 -10.10 -1.85
CA GLU A 32 -15.54 -11.19 -1.11
C GLU A 32 -14.86 -10.69 0.15
N LEU A 33 -14.17 -9.55 0.08
CA LEU A 33 -13.55 -8.94 1.25
C LEU A 33 -14.57 -8.57 2.34
N LYS A 34 -15.77 -8.15 1.96
CA LYS A 34 -16.83 -7.82 2.91
C LYS A 34 -17.33 -9.05 3.66
N THR A 35 -17.29 -10.21 3.04
CA THR A 35 -17.85 -11.44 3.60
C THR A 35 -16.84 -12.23 4.43
N ILE A 36 -15.55 -11.92 4.33
CA ILE A 36 -14.52 -12.57 5.12
C ILE A 36 -14.58 -12.02 6.55
N VAL A 37 -15.17 -12.79 7.46
CA VAL A 37 -15.43 -12.33 8.83
C VAL A 37 -14.42 -12.84 9.84
N ALA A 38 -13.89 -14.02 9.68
CA ALA A 38 -13.15 -14.70 10.74
C ALA A 38 -11.87 -15.40 10.27
N SER A 39 -11.46 -15.23 9.05
CA SER A 39 -10.32 -15.96 8.52
C SER A 39 -9.09 -15.09 8.34
N ARG A 40 -7.95 -15.76 8.34
CA ARG A 40 -6.69 -15.17 7.96
C ARG A 40 -6.77 -14.74 6.49
N ILE A 41 -6.31 -13.50 6.20
CA ILE A 41 -6.23 -13.00 4.83
C ILE A 41 -4.76 -12.89 4.44
N ASN A 42 -4.43 -13.48 3.30
CA ASN A 42 -3.10 -13.33 2.70
C ASN A 42 -3.30 -13.34 1.19
N GLU A 43 -3.72 -12.19 0.66
CA GLU A 43 -4.05 -12.01 -0.75
C GLU A 43 -2.97 -11.23 -1.46
N ARG A 44 -2.72 -11.61 -2.72
CA ARG A 44 -1.77 -10.94 -3.59
C ARG A 44 -2.38 -10.81 -4.97
N GLN A 45 -2.34 -9.62 -5.56
CA GLN A 45 -2.91 -9.37 -6.86
C GLN A 45 -1.95 -8.56 -7.74
N GLU A 46 -1.83 -8.92 -9.01
CA GLU A 46 -0.99 -8.20 -9.95
C GLU A 46 -1.69 -6.95 -10.46
N ILE A 47 -0.97 -5.85 -10.44
CA ILE A 47 -1.42 -4.50 -10.85
C ILE A 47 -0.44 -4.00 -11.91
N ILE A 48 -0.94 -3.27 -12.90
CA ILE A 48 -0.10 -2.74 -13.97
C ILE A 48 -0.40 -1.26 -14.24
N SER A 49 0.65 -0.49 -14.49
CA SER A 49 0.57 0.83 -15.12
C SER A 49 0.95 0.65 -16.59
N PHE A 50 -0.05 0.74 -17.49
CA PHE A 50 0.19 0.57 -18.92
C PHE A 50 1.09 1.68 -19.48
N LYS A 51 0.90 2.91 -19.01
CA LYS A 51 1.65 4.05 -19.52
C LYS A 51 3.15 3.92 -19.27
N LEU A 52 3.54 3.44 -18.10
CA LEU A 52 4.94 3.32 -17.71
C LEU A 52 5.47 1.89 -17.84
N GLY A 53 4.61 0.91 -18.12
CA GLY A 53 5.01 -0.48 -18.21
C GLY A 53 5.47 -1.08 -16.90
N ILE A 54 5.05 -0.52 -15.77
CA ILE A 54 5.48 -0.97 -14.43
C ILE A 54 4.43 -1.92 -13.87
N LYS A 55 4.92 -3.04 -13.36
CA LYS A 55 4.09 -4.06 -12.70
C LYS A 55 4.28 -3.99 -11.19
N TYR A 56 3.16 -4.13 -10.47
CA TYR A 56 3.10 -4.08 -9.01
C TYR A 56 2.39 -5.31 -8.48
N LEU A 57 2.58 -5.55 -7.18
CA LEU A 57 1.79 -6.51 -6.43
C LEU A 57 1.03 -5.75 -5.34
N LEU A 58 -0.29 -5.90 -5.32
CA LEU A 58 -1.15 -5.38 -4.27
C LEU A 58 -1.37 -6.50 -3.26
N THR A 59 -1.03 -6.27 -2.00
CA THR A 59 -1.11 -7.30 -0.97
C THR A 59 -2.03 -6.87 0.16
N ILE A 60 -2.75 -7.84 0.72
CA ILE A 60 -3.57 -7.67 1.93
C ILE A 60 -3.20 -8.79 2.89
N LYS A 61 -2.84 -8.43 4.12
CA LYS A 61 -2.49 -9.39 5.16
C LYS A 61 -3.26 -9.09 6.44
N ARG A 62 -3.94 -10.09 6.97
CA ARG A 62 -4.59 -10.04 8.27
C ARG A 62 -4.49 -11.42 8.92
N GLY A 63 -4.01 -11.46 10.16
CA GLY A 63 -3.98 -12.70 10.93
C GLY A 63 -5.37 -13.11 11.40
N ASN A 64 -5.49 -14.32 11.92
CA ASN A 64 -6.78 -14.87 12.37
C ASN A 64 -7.10 -14.56 13.84
N ILE A 65 -6.15 -14.03 14.60
CA ILE A 65 -6.33 -13.74 16.03
C ILE A 65 -6.80 -12.31 16.25
N GLU A 66 -6.08 -11.33 15.69
CA GLU A 66 -6.40 -9.90 15.81
C GLU A 66 -7.00 -9.40 14.49
N LYS A 67 -8.32 -9.40 14.39
CA LYS A 67 -9.03 -9.02 13.16
C LYS A 67 -8.91 -7.54 12.83
N ASP A 68 -8.69 -6.71 13.85
CA ASP A 68 -8.51 -5.27 13.66
C ASP A 68 -7.10 -4.90 13.23
N ARG A 69 -6.19 -5.86 13.19
CA ARG A 69 -4.80 -5.68 12.79
C ARG A 69 -4.59 -6.21 11.37
N PHE A 70 -4.28 -5.31 10.45
CA PHE A 70 -4.05 -5.69 9.06
C PHE A 70 -3.09 -4.73 8.38
N ALA A 71 -2.54 -5.16 7.24
CA ALA A 71 -1.68 -4.35 6.41
C ALA A 71 -2.06 -4.49 4.95
N ILE A 72 -2.01 -3.39 4.20
CA ILE A 72 -2.24 -3.36 2.76
C ILE A 72 -1.03 -2.66 2.14
N SER A 73 -0.48 -3.25 1.09
CA SER A 73 0.68 -2.66 0.42
C SER A 73 0.62 -2.79 -1.08
N ILE A 74 1.31 -1.87 -1.76
CA ILE A 74 1.62 -1.99 -3.18
C ILE A 74 3.15 -1.99 -3.31
N ILE A 75 3.68 -3.04 -3.92
CA ILE A 75 5.12 -3.24 -4.07
C ILE A 75 5.46 -3.40 -5.54
N PHE A 76 6.68 -3.04 -5.93
CA PHE A 76 7.16 -3.27 -7.29
C PHE A 76 7.43 -4.76 -7.49
N LYS A 77 6.89 -5.34 -8.56
CA LYS A 77 7.06 -6.77 -8.83
C LYS A 77 8.52 -7.15 -9.11
N ASP A 78 9.28 -6.25 -9.74
CA ASP A 78 10.67 -6.54 -10.13
C ASP A 78 11.65 -6.47 -8.97
N THR A 79 11.50 -5.49 -8.06
CA THR A 79 12.46 -5.22 -6.99
C THR A 79 11.98 -5.64 -5.62
N TYR A 80 10.65 -5.83 -5.45
CA TYR A 80 9.98 -6.05 -4.17
C TYR A 80 10.09 -4.86 -3.19
N HIS A 81 10.58 -3.70 -3.65
CA HIS A 81 10.50 -2.50 -2.83
C HIS A 81 9.04 -2.06 -2.67
N THR A 82 8.68 -1.65 -1.47
CA THR A 82 7.36 -1.13 -1.18
C THR A 82 7.22 0.29 -1.72
N LEU A 83 6.18 0.56 -2.50
CA LEU A 83 5.83 1.94 -2.87
C LEU A 83 5.03 2.59 -1.74
N VAL A 84 3.94 1.95 -1.31
CA VAL A 84 3.10 2.40 -0.20
C VAL A 84 2.64 1.18 0.61
N ARG A 85 2.65 1.30 1.94
CA ARG A 85 2.09 0.30 2.84
C ARG A 85 1.35 1.00 3.97
N ILE A 86 0.12 0.60 4.24
CA ILE A 86 -0.62 1.05 5.39
C ILE A 86 -0.73 -0.08 6.41
N ASP A 87 -0.35 0.21 7.66
CA ASP A 87 -0.45 -0.73 8.77
C ASP A 87 -1.50 -0.21 9.74
N ILE A 88 -2.52 -1.02 10.01
CA ILE A 88 -3.59 -0.68 10.94
C ILE A 88 -3.44 -1.53 12.20
N ASN A 89 -3.33 -0.85 13.34
CA ASN A 89 -3.14 -1.47 14.65
C ASN A 89 -1.92 -2.39 14.72
N GLY A 90 -0.89 -2.10 13.93
CA GLY A 90 0.31 -2.91 13.82
C GLY A 90 1.35 -2.67 14.94
N GLY A 91 1.06 -1.78 15.88
CA GLY A 91 2.01 -1.35 16.88
C GLY A 91 2.73 -0.07 16.48
N THR A 92 3.29 0.63 17.45
CA THR A 92 4.07 1.84 17.18
C THR A 92 5.33 1.50 16.39
N HIS A 93 5.84 2.47 15.65
CA HIS A 93 7.03 2.29 14.83
C HIS A 93 8.08 3.34 15.15
N ASP A 94 9.29 2.89 15.47
CA ASP A 94 10.43 3.78 15.75
C ASP A 94 11.10 4.16 14.43
N ASN A 95 11.00 5.43 14.07
CA ASN A 95 11.65 5.94 12.86
C ASN A 95 13.14 6.20 13.08
N PRO A 96 13.95 6.14 12.01
CA PRO A 96 15.40 6.37 12.12
C PRO A 96 15.79 7.76 12.64
N ASP A 97 14.90 8.74 12.52
CA ASP A 97 15.14 10.12 12.98
C ASP A 97 14.76 10.33 14.46
N GLY A 98 14.36 9.28 15.17
CA GLY A 98 13.96 9.34 16.57
C GLY A 98 12.49 9.62 16.81
N THR A 99 11.71 9.90 15.77
CA THR A 99 10.25 10.05 15.92
C THR A 99 9.58 8.69 16.02
N ILE A 100 8.40 8.66 16.63
CA ILE A 100 7.62 7.44 16.80
C ILE A 100 6.29 7.60 16.08
N ALA A 101 6.02 6.71 15.13
CA ALA A 101 4.74 6.68 14.44
C ALA A 101 3.70 5.94 15.29
N PRO A 102 2.42 6.35 15.24
CA PRO A 102 1.36 5.70 16.02
C PRO A 102 1.09 4.27 15.58
N LYS A 103 0.22 3.57 16.31
CA LYS A 103 -0.11 2.15 16.03
C LYS A 103 -0.65 1.91 14.64
N SER A 104 -1.34 2.88 14.08
CA SER A 104 -1.77 2.85 12.68
C SER A 104 -0.98 3.93 11.94
N HIS A 105 -0.29 3.54 10.89
CA HIS A 105 0.62 4.42 10.18
C HIS A 105 0.77 4.01 8.73
N ILE A 106 1.39 4.88 7.93
CA ILE A 106 1.62 4.61 6.51
C ILE A 106 3.11 4.73 6.21
N HIS A 107 3.64 3.76 5.47
CA HIS A 107 4.99 3.79 4.93
C HIS A 107 4.93 4.19 3.46
N ILE A 108 5.80 5.12 3.06
CA ILE A 108 5.92 5.56 1.67
C ILE A 108 7.38 5.41 1.27
N TYR A 109 7.61 4.94 0.05
CA TYR A 109 8.96 4.77 -0.49
C TYR A 109 9.82 6.00 -0.20
N ASN A 110 10.99 5.79 0.40
CA ASN A 110 11.94 6.84 0.72
C ASN A 110 13.35 6.34 0.39
N ASP A 111 13.96 6.95 -0.62
CA ASP A 111 15.27 6.54 -1.13
C ASP A 111 16.43 6.78 -0.15
N LYS A 112 16.18 7.55 0.90
CA LYS A 112 17.17 7.83 1.93
C LYS A 112 17.64 6.58 2.68
N TYR A 113 16.83 5.51 2.67
CA TYR A 113 17.11 4.28 3.41
C TYR A 113 17.25 3.10 2.46
N ASP A 114 18.10 2.11 2.83
CA ASP A 114 18.26 0.89 2.03
C ASP A 114 16.94 0.13 1.92
N LYS A 115 16.26 -0.03 3.05
CA LYS A 115 14.89 -0.52 3.07
C LYS A 115 13.97 0.66 2.79
N LYS A 116 13.39 0.70 1.59
CA LYS A 116 12.68 1.90 1.09
C LYS A 116 11.43 2.24 1.89
N ASP A 117 10.82 1.28 2.58
CA ASP A 117 9.65 1.51 3.43
C ASP A 117 10.01 1.65 4.92
N ARG A 118 11.24 2.00 5.23
CA ARG A 118 11.74 2.09 6.61
C ARG A 118 11.03 3.15 7.44
N PHE A 119 10.62 4.27 6.82
CA PHE A 119 10.03 5.41 7.51
C PHE A 119 8.50 5.32 7.52
N ALA A 120 7.88 5.53 8.69
CA ALA A 120 6.43 5.53 8.83
C ALA A 120 5.93 6.94 9.17
N TYR A 121 4.81 7.31 8.56
CA TYR A 121 4.14 8.59 8.73
C TYR A 121 2.79 8.41 9.39
N GLU A 122 2.31 9.47 10.03
CA GLU A 122 0.93 9.51 10.52
C GLU A 122 -0.05 9.45 9.32
N ILE A 123 -1.15 8.72 9.49
CA ILE A 123 -2.16 8.61 8.43
C ILE A 123 -2.94 9.91 8.34
N ASN A 124 -3.09 10.44 7.12
CA ASN A 124 -3.94 11.60 6.85
C ASN A 124 -5.39 11.12 6.70
N LEU A 125 -6.25 11.56 7.62
CA LEU A 125 -7.66 11.15 7.63
C LEU A 125 -8.48 11.74 6.48
N LYS A 126 -7.93 12.68 5.70
CA LYS A 126 -8.56 13.12 4.44
C LYS A 126 -8.41 12.03 3.37
N ASP A 127 -7.29 11.32 3.38
CA ASP A 127 -7.04 10.24 2.43
C ASP A 127 -7.66 8.92 2.90
N PHE A 128 -7.71 8.71 4.21
CA PHE A 128 -8.24 7.49 4.84
C PHE A 128 -9.22 7.87 5.94
N PRO A 129 -10.48 8.22 5.57
CA PRO A 129 -11.44 8.76 6.55
C PRO A 129 -11.91 7.73 7.60
N ASP A 130 -11.87 6.43 7.28
CA ASP A 130 -12.26 5.38 8.21
C ASP A 130 -11.17 4.30 8.24
N ILE A 131 -10.38 4.28 9.32
CA ILE A 131 -9.28 3.31 9.47
C ILE A 131 -9.65 2.11 10.35
N TYR A 132 -10.93 1.99 10.75
CA TYR A 132 -11.36 0.92 11.66
C TYR A 132 -11.95 -0.29 10.94
N ASN A 133 -12.13 -0.19 9.62
CA ASN A 133 -12.78 -1.22 8.82
C ASN A 133 -11.88 -1.58 7.62
N LEU A 134 -11.52 -2.86 7.51
CA LEU A 134 -10.63 -3.32 6.43
C LEU A 134 -11.15 -2.93 5.05
N TYR A 135 -12.44 -3.13 4.79
CA TYR A 135 -13.02 -2.81 3.49
C TYR A 135 -12.85 -1.32 3.16
N ASN A 136 -13.14 -0.44 4.12
CA ASN A 136 -13.04 1.01 3.89
C ASN A 136 -11.59 1.45 3.71
N VAL A 137 -10.66 0.89 4.47
CA VAL A 137 -9.23 1.17 4.28
C VAL A 137 -8.78 0.69 2.90
N TYR A 138 -9.22 -0.49 2.50
CA TYR A 138 -8.86 -1.05 1.19
C TYR A 138 -9.35 -0.16 0.05
N MET A 139 -10.60 0.28 0.09
CA MET A 139 -11.16 1.18 -0.93
C MET A 139 -10.41 2.50 -0.97
N SER A 140 -10.08 3.07 0.19
CA SER A 140 -9.27 4.29 0.27
C SER A 140 -7.86 4.08 -0.27
N PHE A 141 -7.27 2.91 -0.02
CA PHE A 141 -5.94 2.55 -0.51
C PHE A 141 -5.92 2.47 -2.04
N LEU A 142 -6.94 1.88 -2.65
CA LEU A 142 -7.07 1.84 -4.12
C LEU A 142 -7.14 3.26 -4.68
N GLU A 143 -7.94 4.12 -4.08
CA GLU A 143 -8.07 5.51 -4.52
C GLU A 143 -6.77 6.29 -4.34
N TYR A 144 -6.11 6.12 -3.19
CA TYR A 144 -4.84 6.78 -2.90
C TYR A 144 -3.77 6.46 -3.95
N ASN A 145 -3.73 5.22 -4.42
CA ASN A 145 -2.76 4.75 -5.40
C ASN A 145 -3.26 4.82 -6.84
N ASN A 146 -4.44 5.40 -7.06
CA ASN A 146 -5.07 5.53 -8.38
C ASN A 146 -5.19 4.19 -9.11
N ILE A 147 -5.70 3.19 -8.39
CA ILE A 147 -5.98 1.88 -8.95
C ILE A 147 -7.45 1.83 -9.34
N LYS A 148 -7.73 1.63 -10.62
CA LYS A 148 -9.09 1.57 -11.17
C LYS A 148 -9.38 0.18 -11.68
N ASP A 149 -10.52 -0.39 -11.29
CA ASP A 149 -10.99 -1.64 -11.84
C ASP A 149 -11.92 -1.34 -13.02
N LEU A 150 -11.59 -1.87 -14.19
CA LEU A 150 -12.32 -1.60 -15.43
C LEU A 150 -13.53 -2.50 -15.64
N GLU A 151 -13.88 -3.30 -14.70
CA GLU A 151 -14.99 -4.20 -14.77
C GLU A 151 -16.33 -3.50 -15.07
#